data_6877eca40a383345fbcc0fdc27fa0dd2
#
_entry.id   6877eca40a383345fbcc0fdc27fa0dd2
#
_cell.length_a   1.000
_cell.length_b   1.000
_cell.length_c   1.000
_cell.angle_alpha   90.00
_cell.angle_beta   90.00
_cell.angle_gamma   90.00
#
_symmetry.space_group_name_H-M   'P 1'
#
loop_
_entity.id
_entity.type
_entity.pdbx_description
1 polymer ?
#
loop_
_entity_poly.entity_id
_entity_poly.type
_entity_poly.pdbx_seq_one_letter_code
_entity_poly.pdbx_strand_id
1 'polypeptide(L)'
;MTVTQQQVMDALKSVVDPNTGHDFVSSKSIRNLAITDGDVAFDVDLGYPAKSQIPGFRSALIAAAKGVAGVNNVSVNINTKITAHAVQRGVQLLPKVKNIVAVASGKGGVGKSTTAVNLALALAAEGASVGLLDADIYGPSIPMMMGISGQPESTDGQTMEPLENYGVQVMSIGFLVAQDEAMIWRGPMATQALEQLLRQTNWRDLDYLVVDMPPGTGDIQLTLSQRVPMTGAVVVTTPQDIALLDARKGIKMFEKVGVPILGIVENMAVHVCSNCGHIEHIFGADGGKKMAAEYGMEYLLSLIHISEPTRPY
;
A
#
# COMPACT_ATOMS: atom_id res chain seq x y z
N MET A 1 -39.64 23.43 -13.05
CA MET A 1 -39.31 23.27 -11.64
C MET A 1 -37.85 23.61 -11.45
N THR A 2 -37.54 24.47 -10.52
CA THR A 2 -36.13 24.79 -10.24
C THR A 2 -35.48 23.60 -9.49
N VAL A 3 -34.41 23.06 -10.05
CA VAL A 3 -33.61 22.00 -9.43
C VAL A 3 -32.93 22.57 -8.17
N THR A 4 -33.01 21.86 -7.05
CA THR A 4 -32.37 22.27 -5.79
C THR A 4 -31.11 21.43 -5.52
N GLN A 5 -30.14 22.00 -4.80
CA GLN A 5 -28.96 21.26 -4.36
C GLN A 5 -29.31 20.04 -3.53
N GLN A 6 -30.35 20.12 -2.69
CA GLN A 6 -30.80 19.00 -1.86
C GLN A 6 -31.28 17.82 -2.71
N GLN A 7 -32.07 18.06 -3.76
CA GLN A 7 -32.54 17.02 -4.66
C GLN A 7 -31.38 16.29 -5.36
N VAL A 8 -30.36 17.05 -5.82
CA VAL A 8 -29.17 16.47 -6.43
C VAL A 8 -28.36 15.67 -5.42
N MET A 9 -28.14 16.21 -4.20
CA MET A 9 -27.43 15.50 -3.14
C MET A 9 -28.14 14.20 -2.73
N ASP A 10 -29.49 14.21 -2.64
CA ASP A 10 -30.25 13.01 -2.29
C ASP A 10 -30.15 11.94 -3.41
N ALA A 11 -30.16 12.35 -4.67
CA ALA A 11 -29.94 11.42 -5.78
C ALA A 11 -28.52 10.82 -5.75
N LEU A 12 -27.48 11.61 -5.45
CA LEU A 12 -26.10 11.16 -5.38
C LEU A 12 -25.84 10.17 -4.23
N LYS A 13 -26.64 10.14 -3.16
CA LYS A 13 -26.56 9.11 -2.10
C LYS A 13 -26.81 7.69 -2.60
N SER A 14 -27.47 7.53 -3.74
CA SER A 14 -27.65 6.20 -4.35
C SER A 14 -26.37 5.58 -4.91
N VAL A 15 -25.32 6.40 -5.10
CA VAL A 15 -24.04 5.93 -5.63
C VAL A 15 -23.11 5.62 -4.47
N VAL A 16 -22.91 4.33 -4.21
CA VAL A 16 -22.02 3.83 -3.16
C VAL A 16 -20.65 3.55 -3.76
N ASP A 17 -19.61 4.02 -3.09
CA ASP A 17 -18.23 3.70 -3.39
C ASP A 17 -17.93 2.26 -2.92
N PRO A 18 -17.61 1.31 -3.83
CA PRO A 18 -17.37 -0.07 -3.46
C PRO A 18 -16.12 -0.29 -2.59
N ASN A 19 -15.18 0.67 -2.60
CA ASN A 19 -13.95 0.56 -1.83
C ASN A 19 -14.13 0.96 -0.36
N THR A 20 -15.07 1.89 -0.09
CA THR A 20 -15.31 2.40 1.27
C THR A 20 -16.62 1.89 1.86
N GLY A 21 -17.53 1.38 1.04
CA GLY A 21 -18.90 0.99 1.44
C GLY A 21 -19.81 2.17 1.79
N HIS A 22 -19.36 3.41 1.58
CA HIS A 22 -20.11 4.63 1.84
C HIS A 22 -20.49 5.35 0.55
N ASP A 23 -21.60 6.09 0.56
CA ASP A 23 -21.93 6.99 -0.54
C ASP A 23 -21.05 8.25 -0.54
N PHE A 24 -20.88 8.89 -1.71
CA PHE A 24 -20.01 10.05 -1.88
C PHE A 24 -20.51 11.32 -1.15
N VAL A 25 -21.76 11.36 -0.75
CA VAL A 25 -22.35 12.48 0.02
C VAL A 25 -22.03 12.31 1.49
N SER A 26 -22.31 11.14 2.08
CA SER A 26 -22.06 10.81 3.49
C SER A 26 -20.57 10.83 3.81
N SER A 27 -19.72 10.41 2.88
CA SER A 27 -18.25 10.51 2.98
C SER A 27 -17.71 11.94 2.83
N LYS A 28 -18.59 12.92 2.54
CA LYS A 28 -18.24 14.31 2.29
C LYS A 28 -17.22 14.48 1.15
N SER A 29 -17.25 13.62 0.16
CA SER A 29 -16.38 13.69 -1.02
C SER A 29 -16.86 14.70 -2.05
N ILE A 30 -18.16 15.04 -2.08
CA ILE A 30 -18.73 16.04 -2.99
C ILE A 30 -18.30 17.44 -2.58
N ARG A 31 -17.81 18.22 -3.56
CA ARG A 31 -17.37 19.61 -3.41
C ARG A 31 -17.97 20.49 -4.51
N ASN A 32 -18.02 21.78 -4.27
CA ASN A 32 -18.29 22.80 -5.27
C ASN A 32 -19.57 22.55 -6.08
N LEU A 33 -20.63 21.99 -5.48
CA LEU A 33 -21.90 21.74 -6.18
C LEU A 33 -22.54 23.05 -6.58
N ALA A 34 -22.65 23.29 -7.88
CA ALA A 34 -23.29 24.45 -8.51
C ALA A 34 -24.41 24.00 -9.45
N ILE A 35 -25.50 24.77 -9.49
CA ILE A 35 -26.64 24.56 -10.37
C ILE A 35 -26.96 25.89 -11.06
N THR A 36 -26.94 25.90 -12.39
CA THR A 36 -27.24 27.07 -13.22
C THR A 36 -28.15 26.65 -14.35
N ASP A 37 -29.37 27.17 -14.38
CA ASP A 37 -30.38 26.89 -15.43
C ASP A 37 -30.61 25.40 -15.75
N GLY A 38 -30.53 24.54 -14.69
CA GLY A 38 -30.68 23.09 -14.81
C GLY A 38 -29.41 22.34 -15.16
N ASP A 39 -28.30 23.03 -15.39
CA ASP A 39 -26.95 22.42 -15.54
C ASP A 39 -26.32 22.26 -14.15
N VAL A 40 -25.85 21.06 -13.87
CA VAL A 40 -25.25 20.67 -12.57
C VAL A 40 -23.77 20.44 -12.74
N ALA A 41 -22.94 21.08 -11.93
CA ALA A 41 -21.49 20.85 -11.91
C ALA A 41 -21.05 20.59 -10.46
N PHE A 42 -20.17 19.60 -10.26
CA PHE A 42 -19.56 19.34 -8.96
C PHE A 42 -18.23 18.61 -9.08
N ASP A 43 -17.43 18.73 -8.02
CA ASP A 43 -16.17 18.01 -7.87
C ASP A 43 -16.34 16.87 -6.89
N VAL A 44 -15.53 15.81 -7.04
CA VAL A 44 -15.40 14.71 -6.09
C VAL A 44 -13.93 14.56 -5.71
N ASP A 45 -13.65 14.65 -4.41
CA ASP A 45 -12.31 14.40 -3.86
C ASP A 45 -12.27 12.97 -3.30
N LEU A 46 -11.48 12.08 -3.92
CA LEU A 46 -11.18 10.74 -3.42
C LEU A 46 -9.98 10.79 -2.49
N GLY A 47 -10.12 10.21 -1.28
CA GLY A 47 -9.04 10.13 -0.29
C GLY A 47 -8.01 9.04 -0.56
N TYR A 48 -8.13 8.28 -1.65
CA TYR A 48 -7.31 7.12 -2.02
C TYR A 48 -7.09 7.10 -3.54
N PRO A 49 -6.03 6.40 -4.04
CA PRO A 49 -5.75 6.28 -5.46
C PRO A 49 -6.76 5.33 -6.12
N ALA A 50 -7.39 5.76 -7.21
CA ALA A 50 -8.44 4.99 -7.89
C ALA A 50 -8.55 5.36 -9.38
N LYS A 51 -7.42 5.62 -10.04
CA LYS A 51 -7.38 6.09 -11.43
C LYS A 51 -8.18 5.19 -12.38
N SER A 52 -8.09 3.87 -12.21
CA SER A 52 -8.79 2.90 -13.04
C SER A 52 -10.32 2.95 -12.86
N GLN A 53 -10.81 3.37 -11.69
CA GLN A 53 -12.24 3.38 -11.34
C GLN A 53 -12.91 4.72 -11.62
N ILE A 54 -12.15 5.81 -11.78
CA ILE A 54 -12.67 7.17 -12.04
C ILE A 54 -13.70 7.21 -13.19
N PRO A 55 -13.50 6.55 -14.34
CA PRO A 55 -14.51 6.56 -15.42
C PRO A 55 -15.84 5.96 -14.98
N GLY A 56 -15.81 4.86 -14.21
CA GLY A 56 -17.01 4.21 -13.68
C GLY A 56 -17.75 5.10 -12.67
N PHE A 57 -17.03 5.68 -11.70
CA PHE A 57 -17.60 6.60 -10.73
C PHE A 57 -18.22 7.83 -11.40
N ARG A 58 -17.53 8.42 -12.37
CA ARG A 58 -18.03 9.56 -13.13
C ARG A 58 -19.34 9.23 -13.84
N SER A 59 -19.41 8.08 -14.52
CA SER A 59 -20.62 7.64 -15.21
C SER A 59 -21.79 7.41 -14.28
N ALA A 60 -21.56 6.76 -13.13
CA ALA A 60 -22.60 6.50 -12.14
C ALA A 60 -23.14 7.79 -11.51
N LEU A 61 -22.25 8.72 -11.14
CA LEU A 61 -22.62 10.02 -10.56
C LEU A 61 -23.40 10.89 -11.54
N ILE A 62 -22.97 10.91 -12.82
CA ILE A 62 -23.70 11.63 -13.88
C ILE A 62 -25.11 11.03 -14.06
N ALA A 63 -25.23 9.70 -14.10
CA ALA A 63 -26.52 9.03 -14.26
C ALA A 63 -27.46 9.34 -13.09
N ALA A 64 -26.98 9.29 -11.85
CA ALA A 64 -27.76 9.61 -10.65
C ALA A 64 -28.25 11.07 -10.67
N ALA A 65 -27.38 12.03 -10.95
CA ALA A 65 -27.75 13.44 -11.02
C ALA A 65 -28.72 13.75 -12.17
N LYS A 66 -28.56 13.12 -13.34
CA LYS A 66 -29.50 13.25 -14.49
C LYS A 66 -30.87 12.67 -14.20
N GLY A 67 -31.01 11.77 -13.24
CA GLY A 67 -32.31 11.23 -12.79
C GLY A 67 -33.18 12.27 -12.07
N VAL A 68 -32.64 13.41 -11.68
CA VAL A 68 -33.40 14.50 -11.03
C VAL A 68 -34.16 15.31 -12.09
N ALA A 69 -35.49 15.45 -11.91
CA ALA A 69 -36.32 16.18 -12.84
C ALA A 69 -35.89 17.65 -12.97
N GLY A 70 -35.65 18.11 -14.19
CA GLY A 70 -35.21 19.47 -14.52
C GLY A 70 -33.68 19.62 -14.63
N VAL A 71 -32.92 18.57 -14.47
CA VAL A 71 -31.48 18.56 -14.75
C VAL A 71 -31.26 18.36 -16.26
N ASN A 72 -30.51 19.28 -16.87
CA ASN A 72 -30.18 19.25 -18.30
C ASN A 72 -28.83 18.56 -18.52
N ASN A 73 -27.74 19.20 -18.10
CA ASN A 73 -26.39 18.69 -18.25
C ASN A 73 -25.76 18.46 -16.86
N VAL A 74 -24.84 17.48 -16.80
CA VAL A 74 -24.08 17.18 -15.56
C VAL A 74 -22.59 17.12 -15.91
N SER A 75 -21.79 17.90 -15.20
CA SER A 75 -20.33 17.89 -15.28
C SER A 75 -19.76 17.43 -13.93
N VAL A 76 -18.94 16.39 -13.96
CA VAL A 76 -18.30 15.83 -12.74
C VAL A 76 -16.80 15.79 -12.97
N ASN A 77 -16.07 16.48 -12.07
CA ASN A 77 -14.62 16.38 -12.01
C ASN A 77 -14.25 15.54 -10.77
N ILE A 78 -13.40 14.51 -10.96
CA ILE A 78 -12.98 13.62 -9.88
C ILE A 78 -11.47 13.77 -9.70
N ASN A 79 -11.09 14.18 -8.49
CA ASN A 79 -9.71 14.39 -8.09
C ASN A 79 -9.30 13.36 -7.04
N THR A 80 -8.04 12.97 -7.06
CA THR A 80 -7.44 12.17 -5.98
C THR A 80 -6.72 13.11 -5.02
N LYS A 81 -7.10 13.08 -3.74
CA LYS A 81 -6.53 13.94 -2.69
C LYS A 81 -6.15 13.10 -1.47
N ILE A 82 -5.05 12.39 -1.61
CA ILE A 82 -4.54 11.52 -0.54
C ILE A 82 -4.07 12.37 0.64
N THR A 83 -4.58 12.06 1.83
CA THR A 83 -4.23 12.73 3.08
C THR A 83 -3.30 11.87 3.92
N ALA A 84 -2.48 12.53 4.76
CA ALA A 84 -1.68 11.84 5.75
C ALA A 84 -2.56 11.30 6.88
N HIS A 85 -2.34 10.06 7.26
CA HIS A 85 -3.02 9.41 8.37
C HIS A 85 -2.19 9.50 9.65
N ALA A 86 -2.86 9.26 10.78
CA ALA A 86 -2.21 9.25 12.07
C ALA A 86 -1.17 8.12 12.16
N VAL A 87 -0.07 8.39 12.85
CA VAL A 87 1.00 7.44 13.17
C VAL A 87 1.19 7.34 14.68
N GLN A 88 2.10 6.48 15.14
CA GLN A 88 2.41 6.32 16.55
C GLN A 88 2.84 7.67 17.18
N ARG A 89 2.47 7.87 18.44
CA ARG A 89 2.87 9.07 19.19
C ARG A 89 4.39 9.10 19.44
N GLY A 90 4.99 10.28 19.29
CA GLY A 90 6.40 10.51 19.62
C GLY A 90 7.40 10.08 18.54
N VAL A 91 6.94 9.63 17.38
CA VAL A 91 7.81 9.29 16.25
C VAL A 91 7.95 10.51 15.33
N GLN A 92 9.17 10.78 14.87
CA GLN A 92 9.46 11.89 13.97
C GLN A 92 8.94 11.58 12.56
N LEU A 93 8.07 12.42 12.03
CA LEU A 93 7.51 12.31 10.68
C LEU A 93 8.58 12.53 9.60
N LEU A 94 8.30 12.02 8.42
CA LEU A 94 9.04 12.32 7.18
C LEU A 94 8.30 13.43 6.42
N PRO A 95 8.86 14.62 6.26
CA PRO A 95 8.12 15.79 5.76
C PRO A 95 7.52 15.62 4.36
N LYS A 96 8.13 14.79 3.51
CA LYS A 96 7.74 14.57 2.11
C LYS A 96 7.02 13.23 1.88
N VAL A 97 6.57 12.56 2.95
CA VAL A 97 5.88 11.28 2.87
C VAL A 97 4.59 11.35 3.67
N LYS A 98 3.44 11.16 3.01
CA LYS A 98 2.13 11.24 3.66
C LYS A 98 1.82 9.99 4.49
N ASN A 99 2.04 8.80 3.92
CA ASN A 99 1.69 7.53 4.54
C ASN A 99 2.82 6.52 4.38
N ILE A 100 3.14 5.78 5.44
CA ILE A 100 4.12 4.70 5.41
C ILE A 100 3.42 3.38 5.72
N VAL A 101 3.49 2.45 4.77
CA VAL A 101 2.91 1.11 4.90
C VAL A 101 4.04 0.10 5.01
N ALA A 102 4.15 -0.56 6.17
CA ALA A 102 5.08 -1.66 6.36
C ALA A 102 4.53 -2.96 5.77
N VAL A 103 5.36 -3.70 5.05
CA VAL A 103 5.07 -5.07 4.64
C VAL A 103 5.98 -5.98 5.43
N ALA A 104 5.40 -6.79 6.29
CA ALA A 104 6.13 -7.60 7.26
C ALA A 104 5.74 -9.06 7.20
N SER A 105 6.61 -9.93 7.68
CA SER A 105 6.33 -11.36 7.83
C SER A 105 7.02 -11.92 9.06
N GLY A 106 6.38 -12.89 9.71
CA GLY A 106 6.98 -13.59 10.85
C GLY A 106 8.12 -14.54 10.45
N LYS A 107 8.21 -14.91 9.17
CA LYS A 107 9.18 -15.88 8.64
C LYS A 107 9.68 -15.45 7.26
N GLY A 108 10.93 -15.81 6.92
CA GLY A 108 11.47 -15.64 5.57
C GLY A 108 10.83 -16.60 4.55
N GLY A 109 10.87 -16.22 3.27
CA GLY A 109 10.40 -17.08 2.16
C GLY A 109 8.89 -17.14 1.96
N VAL A 110 8.10 -16.29 2.62
CA VAL A 110 6.62 -16.25 2.45
C VAL A 110 6.14 -15.34 1.33
N GLY A 111 7.04 -14.65 0.63
CA GLY A 111 6.71 -13.71 -0.44
C GLY A 111 6.48 -12.27 0.02
N LYS A 112 7.07 -11.87 1.13
CA LYS A 112 7.01 -10.52 1.70
C LYS A 112 7.43 -9.45 0.68
N SER A 113 8.64 -9.55 0.13
CA SER A 113 9.19 -8.58 -0.83
C SER A 113 8.41 -8.56 -2.14
N THR A 114 7.94 -9.72 -2.61
CA THR A 114 7.02 -9.81 -3.75
C THR A 114 5.73 -9.03 -3.49
N THR A 115 5.15 -9.17 -2.30
CA THR A 115 3.95 -8.41 -1.91
C THR A 115 4.25 -6.92 -1.83
N ALA A 116 5.40 -6.51 -1.26
CA ALA A 116 5.80 -5.10 -1.16
C ALA A 116 5.95 -4.45 -2.54
N VAL A 117 6.64 -5.11 -3.48
CA VAL A 117 6.80 -4.63 -4.86
C VAL A 117 5.46 -4.49 -5.56
N ASN A 118 4.63 -5.54 -5.51
CA ASN A 118 3.32 -5.51 -6.19
C ASN A 118 2.37 -4.47 -5.59
N LEU A 119 2.40 -4.26 -4.26
CA LEU A 119 1.63 -3.21 -3.61
C LEU A 119 2.09 -1.82 -4.08
N ALA A 120 3.40 -1.57 -4.11
CA ALA A 120 3.95 -0.31 -4.59
C ALA A 120 3.57 -0.03 -6.05
N LEU A 121 3.70 -1.03 -6.92
CA LEU A 121 3.34 -0.92 -8.33
C LEU A 121 1.83 -0.72 -8.54
N ALA A 122 0.99 -1.41 -7.77
CA ALA A 122 -0.47 -1.25 -7.84
C ALA A 122 -0.90 0.17 -7.42
N LEU A 123 -0.35 0.69 -6.32
CA LEU A 123 -0.62 2.06 -5.88
C LEU A 123 -0.18 3.10 -6.93
N ALA A 124 0.99 2.90 -7.54
CA ALA A 124 1.49 3.78 -8.61
C ALA A 124 0.61 3.69 -9.88
N ALA A 125 0.16 2.49 -10.27
CA ALA A 125 -0.75 2.31 -11.40
C ALA A 125 -2.10 3.02 -11.19
N GLU A 126 -2.59 3.05 -9.94
CA GLU A 126 -3.80 3.79 -9.54
C GLU A 126 -3.57 5.30 -9.35
N GLY A 127 -2.37 5.80 -9.65
CA GLY A 127 -2.06 7.22 -9.75
C GLY A 127 -1.51 7.87 -8.49
N ALA A 128 -1.07 7.10 -7.49
CA ALA A 128 -0.37 7.63 -6.34
C ALA A 128 1.12 7.88 -6.65
N SER A 129 1.73 8.84 -5.96
CA SER A 129 3.18 9.01 -5.89
C SER A 129 3.74 8.03 -4.85
N VAL A 130 4.57 7.07 -5.29
CA VAL A 130 4.97 5.93 -4.45
C VAL A 130 6.47 5.80 -4.34
N GLY A 131 6.93 5.53 -3.11
CA GLY A 131 8.27 5.08 -2.79
C GLY A 131 8.28 3.64 -2.29
N LEU A 132 9.39 2.95 -2.49
CA LEU A 132 9.65 1.60 -1.99
C LEU A 132 11.02 1.58 -1.30
N LEU A 133 11.03 1.29 -0.01
CA LEU A 133 12.24 1.12 0.79
C LEU A 133 12.46 -0.36 1.08
N ASP A 134 13.58 -0.89 0.62
CA ASP A 134 14.06 -2.20 0.99
C ASP A 134 14.81 -2.12 2.34
N ALA A 135 14.17 -2.58 3.38
CA ALA A 135 14.73 -2.65 4.72
C ALA A 135 15.23 -4.05 5.10
N ASP A 136 15.20 -5.01 4.18
CA ASP A 136 15.77 -6.35 4.40
C ASP A 136 17.28 -6.34 4.15
N ILE A 137 18.00 -5.88 5.16
CA ILE A 137 19.45 -5.63 5.08
C ILE A 137 20.27 -6.92 4.87
N TYR A 138 19.72 -8.08 5.21
CA TYR A 138 20.39 -9.37 5.07
C TYR A 138 20.21 -10.01 3.71
N GLY A 139 19.17 -9.66 2.98
CA GLY A 139 18.86 -10.21 1.69
C GLY A 139 18.11 -9.20 0.82
N PRO A 140 18.74 -8.06 0.47
CA PRO A 140 18.08 -7.03 -0.32
C PRO A 140 17.72 -7.57 -1.70
N SER A 141 16.44 -7.70 -1.97
CA SER A 141 15.93 -8.29 -3.22
C SER A 141 15.24 -7.27 -4.13
N ILE A 142 14.86 -6.12 -3.59
CA ILE A 142 14.12 -5.09 -4.32
C ILE A 142 14.86 -4.57 -5.56
N PRO A 143 16.19 -4.32 -5.54
CA PRO A 143 16.91 -3.90 -6.74
C PRO A 143 16.69 -4.84 -7.94
N MET A 144 16.86 -6.14 -7.70
CA MET A 144 16.66 -7.16 -8.74
C MET A 144 15.20 -7.22 -9.19
N MET A 145 14.25 -7.21 -8.26
CA MET A 145 12.81 -7.30 -8.55
C MET A 145 12.31 -6.09 -9.33
N MET A 146 12.85 -4.91 -9.06
CA MET A 146 12.51 -3.66 -9.76
C MET A 146 13.34 -3.43 -11.03
N GLY A 147 14.27 -4.33 -11.36
CA GLY A 147 15.15 -4.18 -12.53
C GLY A 147 16.01 -2.94 -12.47
N ILE A 148 16.48 -2.55 -11.27
CA ILE A 148 17.28 -1.35 -11.04
C ILE A 148 18.70 -1.76 -10.69
N SER A 149 19.67 -1.10 -11.34
CA SER A 149 21.10 -1.23 -11.06
C SER A 149 21.74 0.15 -10.96
N GLY A 150 22.91 0.23 -10.33
CA GLY A 150 23.65 1.46 -10.12
C GLY A 150 23.64 1.91 -8.67
N GLN A 151 24.26 3.06 -8.41
CA GLN A 151 24.35 3.67 -7.09
C GLN A 151 23.55 4.97 -7.04
N PRO A 152 22.89 5.28 -5.90
CA PRO A 152 22.24 6.55 -5.68
C PRO A 152 23.22 7.71 -5.76
N GLU A 153 22.84 8.77 -6.45
CA GLU A 153 23.63 10.00 -6.49
C GLU A 153 23.42 10.81 -5.21
N SER A 154 24.48 11.54 -4.80
CA SER A 154 24.39 12.51 -3.72
C SER A 154 24.91 13.85 -4.23
N THR A 155 24.07 14.86 -4.23
CA THR A 155 24.43 16.22 -4.68
C THR A 155 25.03 17.07 -3.58
N ASP A 156 24.71 16.80 -2.33
CA ASP A 156 25.10 17.55 -1.13
C ASP A 156 26.05 16.79 -0.20
N GLY A 157 26.36 15.53 -0.54
CA GLY A 157 27.17 14.62 0.30
C GLY A 157 26.47 14.17 1.59
N GLN A 158 25.19 14.51 1.80
CA GLN A 158 24.42 14.18 3.00
C GLN A 158 23.15 13.40 2.67
N THR A 159 22.52 13.70 1.54
CA THR A 159 21.31 13.03 1.08
C THR A 159 21.57 12.22 -0.19
N MET A 160 20.75 11.23 -0.43
CA MET A 160 20.81 10.34 -1.59
C MET A 160 19.54 10.48 -2.43
N GLU A 161 19.70 10.61 -3.74
CA GLU A 161 18.57 10.58 -4.65
C GLU A 161 18.06 9.14 -4.80
N PRO A 162 16.76 8.88 -4.64
CA PRO A 162 16.21 7.55 -4.90
C PRO A 162 16.35 7.19 -6.37
N LEU A 163 16.65 5.93 -6.66
CA LEU A 163 16.57 5.40 -8.02
C LEU A 163 15.09 5.21 -8.40
N GLU A 164 14.78 5.13 -9.69
CA GLU A 164 13.39 5.07 -10.12
C GLU A 164 13.20 4.06 -11.25
N ASN A 165 12.17 3.24 -11.14
CA ASN A 165 11.67 2.43 -12.24
C ASN A 165 10.16 2.23 -12.08
N TYR A 166 9.45 2.05 -13.19
CA TYR A 166 7.98 1.90 -13.25
C TYR A 166 7.20 3.02 -12.52
N GLY A 167 7.76 4.23 -12.42
CA GLY A 167 7.15 5.35 -11.71
C GLY A 167 7.18 5.24 -10.19
N VAL A 168 8.02 4.34 -9.63
CA VAL A 168 8.22 4.15 -8.20
C VAL A 168 9.64 4.57 -7.82
N GLN A 169 9.77 5.41 -6.78
CA GLN A 169 11.05 5.81 -6.21
C GLN A 169 11.56 4.68 -5.30
N VAL A 170 12.78 4.20 -5.50
CA VAL A 170 13.30 3.01 -4.81
C VAL A 170 14.61 3.34 -4.09
N MET A 171 14.71 2.89 -2.84
CA MET A 171 15.95 2.90 -2.09
C MET A 171 16.17 1.54 -1.42
N SER A 172 17.39 1.05 -1.48
CA SER A 172 17.82 -0.22 -0.89
C SER A 172 19.26 -0.14 -0.44
N ILE A 173 19.59 -0.85 0.64
CA ILE A 173 20.97 -1.07 1.03
C ILE A 173 21.76 -1.79 -0.07
N GLY A 174 21.06 -2.60 -0.88
CA GLY A 174 21.66 -3.31 -2.01
C GLY A 174 22.23 -2.41 -3.12
N PHE A 175 21.92 -1.12 -3.13
CA PHE A 175 22.54 -0.14 -4.01
C PHE A 175 23.87 0.40 -3.48
N LEU A 176 24.11 0.28 -2.17
CA LEU A 176 25.26 0.86 -1.47
C LEU A 176 26.35 -0.16 -1.17
N VAL A 177 26.02 -1.46 -1.20
CA VAL A 177 26.92 -2.56 -0.87
C VAL A 177 27.11 -3.42 -2.11
N ALA A 178 28.35 -3.79 -2.40
CA ALA A 178 28.65 -4.71 -3.49
C ALA A 178 28.02 -6.09 -3.18
N GLN A 179 27.38 -6.70 -4.18
CA GLN A 179 26.67 -7.98 -4.00
C GLN A 179 27.58 -9.14 -3.56
N ASP A 180 28.87 -9.03 -3.83
CA ASP A 180 29.87 -10.05 -3.51
C ASP A 180 30.58 -9.80 -2.15
N GLU A 181 30.27 -8.71 -1.45
CA GLU A 181 30.81 -8.44 -0.12
C GLU A 181 29.89 -8.95 0.98
N ALA A 182 30.38 -9.96 1.72
CA ALA A 182 29.72 -10.44 2.93
C ALA A 182 29.87 -9.41 4.06
N MET A 183 28.98 -8.42 4.13
CA MET A 183 28.94 -7.49 5.25
C MET A 183 28.35 -8.15 6.49
N ILE A 184 29.08 -8.13 7.59
CA ILE A 184 28.59 -8.62 8.89
C ILE A 184 27.82 -7.50 9.59
N TRP A 185 26.51 -7.46 9.36
CA TRP A 185 25.63 -6.51 10.03
C TRP A 185 25.34 -6.96 11.48
N ARG A 186 25.75 -6.14 12.44
CA ARG A 186 25.29 -6.29 13.83
C ARG A 186 24.01 -5.49 14.02
N GLY A 187 23.07 -5.98 14.85
CA GLY A 187 21.75 -5.38 15.03
C GLY A 187 21.71 -3.85 15.13
N PRO A 188 22.49 -3.21 16.03
CA PRO A 188 22.52 -1.74 16.12
C PRO A 188 22.99 -1.04 14.86
N MET A 189 24.01 -1.59 14.16
CA MET A 189 24.51 -1.03 12.91
C MET A 189 23.48 -1.15 11.78
N ALA A 190 22.83 -2.29 11.68
CA ALA A 190 21.76 -2.52 10.71
C ALA A 190 20.61 -1.53 10.90
N THR A 191 20.15 -1.34 12.12
CA THR A 191 19.09 -0.38 12.45
C THR A 191 19.48 1.06 12.10
N GLN A 192 20.70 1.46 12.42
CA GLN A 192 21.20 2.80 12.10
C GLN A 192 21.30 3.01 10.59
N ALA A 193 21.81 2.04 9.83
CA ALA A 193 21.88 2.12 8.38
C ALA A 193 20.47 2.25 7.75
N LEU A 194 19.51 1.48 8.22
CA LEU A 194 18.14 1.56 7.72
C LEU A 194 17.46 2.91 8.07
N GLU A 195 17.71 3.45 9.26
CA GLU A 195 17.23 4.78 9.64
C GLU A 195 17.87 5.87 8.77
N GLN A 196 19.15 5.75 8.45
CA GLN A 196 19.83 6.64 7.50
C GLN A 196 19.23 6.54 6.11
N LEU A 197 19.03 5.33 5.58
CA LEU A 197 18.37 5.13 4.27
C LEU A 197 16.98 5.76 4.24
N LEU A 198 16.18 5.60 5.29
CA LEU A 198 14.86 6.18 5.36
C LEU A 198 14.88 7.71 5.36
N ARG A 199 15.77 8.33 6.17
CA ARG A 199 15.78 9.77 6.43
C ARG A 199 16.67 10.57 5.49
N GLN A 200 17.77 9.97 5.00
CA GLN A 200 18.71 10.62 4.09
C GLN A 200 18.38 10.39 2.62
N THR A 201 17.36 9.60 2.31
CA THR A 201 16.81 9.55 0.95
C THR A 201 15.97 10.78 0.69
N ASN A 202 16.25 11.46 -0.41
CA ASN A 202 15.54 12.67 -0.83
C ASN A 202 14.22 12.30 -1.53
N TRP A 203 13.29 11.71 -0.77
CA TRP A 203 11.95 11.36 -1.26
C TRP A 203 11.24 12.57 -1.84
N ARG A 204 10.57 12.41 -2.99
CA ARG A 204 9.89 13.49 -3.72
C ARG A 204 8.37 13.38 -3.57
N ASP A 205 7.81 14.07 -2.55
CA ASP A 205 6.37 14.25 -2.29
C ASP A 205 5.52 12.96 -2.45
N LEU A 206 5.85 11.95 -1.65
CA LEU A 206 5.20 10.65 -1.71
C LEU A 206 3.81 10.67 -1.04
N ASP A 207 2.83 10.08 -1.72
CA ASP A 207 1.56 9.70 -1.12
C ASP A 207 1.72 8.47 -0.22
N TYR A 208 2.52 7.50 -0.68
CA TYR A 208 2.82 6.27 0.04
C TYR A 208 4.31 5.91 -0.05
N LEU A 209 4.87 5.51 1.07
CA LEU A 209 6.15 4.80 1.13
C LEU A 209 5.88 3.39 1.62
N VAL A 210 6.10 2.41 0.75
CA VAL A 210 6.04 0.99 1.11
C VAL A 210 7.40 0.58 1.65
N VAL A 211 7.43 -0.01 2.85
CA VAL A 211 8.66 -0.48 3.50
C VAL A 211 8.65 -1.99 3.55
N ASP A 212 9.55 -2.63 2.82
CA ASP A 212 9.80 -4.07 2.87
C ASP A 212 10.64 -4.38 4.10
N MET A 213 9.99 -4.85 5.18
CA MET A 213 10.61 -5.07 6.48
C MET A 213 11.52 -6.31 6.48
N PRO A 214 12.54 -6.38 7.34
CA PRO A 214 13.26 -7.63 7.56
C PRO A 214 12.32 -8.76 7.99
N PRO A 215 12.56 -10.03 7.64
CA PRO A 215 11.73 -11.13 8.10
C PRO A 215 11.92 -11.41 9.61
N GLY A 216 10.91 -12.00 10.23
CA GLY A 216 10.94 -12.40 11.64
C GLY A 216 10.32 -11.38 12.59
N THR A 217 10.62 -11.53 13.88
CA THR A 217 10.12 -10.67 14.97
C THR A 217 11.25 -10.25 15.92
N GLY A 218 12.46 -10.16 15.38
CA GLY A 218 13.67 -9.83 16.14
C GLY A 218 13.84 -8.33 16.42
N ASP A 219 14.93 -7.99 17.09
CA ASP A 219 15.22 -6.64 17.57
C ASP A 219 15.25 -5.58 16.47
N ILE A 220 15.73 -5.92 15.27
CA ILE A 220 15.77 -4.98 14.13
C ILE A 220 14.36 -4.59 13.71
N GLN A 221 13.48 -5.58 13.53
CA GLN A 221 12.09 -5.33 13.15
C GLN A 221 11.35 -4.53 14.21
N LEU A 222 11.54 -4.90 15.50
CA LEU A 222 10.95 -4.17 16.61
C LEU A 222 11.44 -2.71 16.65
N THR A 223 12.76 -2.50 16.53
CA THR A 223 13.33 -1.15 16.57
C THR A 223 12.88 -0.29 15.40
N LEU A 224 12.82 -0.85 14.19
CA LEU A 224 12.27 -0.15 13.03
C LEU A 224 10.79 0.22 13.25
N SER A 225 9.99 -0.72 13.77
CA SER A 225 8.58 -0.47 14.07
C SER A 225 8.35 0.62 15.11
N GLN A 226 9.32 0.87 15.99
CA GLN A 226 9.29 1.95 16.98
C GLN A 226 9.77 3.30 16.45
N ARG A 227 10.63 3.31 15.43
CA ARG A 227 11.30 4.54 14.94
C ARG A 227 10.73 5.08 13.63
N VAL A 228 10.16 4.20 12.81
CA VAL A 228 9.53 4.58 11.54
C VAL A 228 8.08 5.00 11.79
N PRO A 229 7.64 6.19 11.29
CA PRO A 229 6.27 6.67 11.48
C PRO A 229 5.28 5.91 10.60
N MET A 230 4.99 4.65 10.96
CA MET A 230 4.13 3.76 10.18
C MET A 230 2.66 4.14 10.34
N THR A 231 1.97 4.33 9.23
CA THR A 231 0.51 4.48 9.17
C THR A 231 -0.18 3.14 9.44
N GLY A 232 0.44 2.04 9.03
CA GLY A 232 -0.02 0.69 9.29
C GLY A 232 0.90 -0.38 8.71
N ALA A 233 0.61 -1.63 9.03
CA ALA A 233 1.37 -2.78 8.57
C ALA A 233 0.47 -3.81 7.88
N VAL A 234 0.97 -4.40 6.79
CA VAL A 234 0.42 -5.58 6.12
C VAL A 234 1.24 -6.78 6.53
N VAL A 235 0.60 -7.83 7.03
CA VAL A 235 1.28 -9.07 7.45
C VAL A 235 1.13 -10.13 6.38
N VAL A 236 2.26 -10.59 5.84
CA VAL A 236 2.31 -11.64 4.83
C VAL A 236 2.62 -12.98 5.48
N THR A 237 1.83 -13.99 5.16
CA THR A 237 2.00 -15.38 5.64
C THR A 237 1.69 -16.39 4.55
N THR A 238 1.90 -17.67 4.87
CA THR A 238 1.41 -18.81 4.07
C THR A 238 0.47 -19.65 4.94
N PRO A 239 -0.34 -20.56 4.36
CA PRO A 239 -1.28 -21.39 5.12
C PRO A 239 -0.62 -22.36 6.13
N GLN A 240 0.69 -22.56 6.06
CA GLN A 240 1.42 -23.48 6.94
C GLN A 240 1.35 -23.05 8.41
N ASP A 241 1.08 -23.98 9.33
CA ASP A 241 0.95 -23.72 10.77
C ASP A 241 2.16 -22.99 11.37
N ILE A 242 3.38 -23.34 10.96
CA ILE A 242 4.61 -22.69 11.43
C ILE A 242 4.66 -21.22 10.99
N ALA A 243 4.28 -20.94 9.73
CA ALA A 243 4.25 -19.55 9.24
C ALA A 243 3.16 -18.72 9.94
N LEU A 244 2.00 -19.32 10.20
CA LEU A 244 0.92 -18.70 10.96
C LEU A 244 1.32 -18.41 12.40
N LEU A 245 2.05 -19.34 13.06
CA LEU A 245 2.55 -19.12 14.41
C LEU A 245 3.48 -17.90 14.48
N ASP A 246 4.39 -17.76 13.53
CA ASP A 246 5.31 -16.63 13.48
C ASP A 246 4.60 -15.33 13.03
N ALA A 247 3.61 -15.39 12.15
CA ALA A 247 2.77 -14.25 11.81
C ALA A 247 2.02 -13.71 13.04
N ARG A 248 1.48 -14.59 13.91
CA ARG A 248 0.86 -14.19 15.19
C ARG A 248 1.82 -13.42 16.11
N LYS A 249 3.09 -13.83 16.16
CA LYS A 249 4.11 -13.08 16.91
C LYS A 249 4.34 -11.69 16.32
N GLY A 250 4.38 -11.59 14.98
CA GLY A 250 4.50 -10.32 14.26
C GLY A 250 3.32 -9.37 14.56
N ILE A 251 2.10 -9.89 14.50
CA ILE A 251 0.88 -9.14 14.87
C ILE A 251 1.01 -8.55 16.26
N LYS A 252 1.33 -9.39 17.26
CA LYS A 252 1.49 -8.96 18.65
C LYS A 252 2.62 -7.95 18.85
N MET A 253 3.67 -8.03 18.05
CA MET A 253 4.75 -7.05 18.07
C MET A 253 4.25 -5.67 17.60
N PHE A 254 3.53 -5.59 16.48
CA PHE A 254 2.96 -4.33 15.98
C PHE A 254 1.93 -3.72 16.94
N GLU A 255 1.09 -4.55 17.55
CA GLU A 255 0.14 -4.11 18.59
C GLU A 255 0.87 -3.44 19.77
N LYS A 256 1.97 -4.05 20.26
CA LYS A 256 2.76 -3.50 21.38
C LYS A 256 3.39 -2.15 21.07
N VAL A 257 3.75 -1.89 19.82
CA VAL A 257 4.35 -0.62 19.40
C VAL A 257 3.32 0.38 18.86
N GLY A 258 2.04 0.03 18.88
CA GLY A 258 0.94 0.92 18.50
C GLY A 258 0.84 1.14 16.98
N VAL A 259 1.34 0.22 16.16
CA VAL A 259 1.17 0.23 14.72
C VAL A 259 -0.09 -0.57 14.36
N PRO A 260 -1.10 0.04 13.71
CA PRO A 260 -2.30 -0.68 13.31
C PRO A 260 -1.97 -1.69 12.21
N ILE A 261 -2.62 -2.85 12.24
CA ILE A 261 -2.52 -3.84 11.19
C ILE A 261 -3.63 -3.59 10.19
N LEU A 262 -3.25 -3.29 8.94
CA LEU A 262 -4.17 -3.03 7.83
C LEU A 262 -4.84 -4.31 7.36
N GLY A 263 -4.15 -5.45 7.52
CA GLY A 263 -4.71 -6.76 7.21
C GLY A 263 -3.64 -7.81 6.91
N ILE A 264 -4.14 -8.99 6.52
CA ILE A 264 -3.33 -10.18 6.26
C ILE A 264 -3.38 -10.53 4.78
N VAL A 265 -2.21 -10.84 4.21
CA VAL A 265 -2.05 -11.42 2.89
C VAL A 265 -1.62 -12.88 3.07
N GLU A 266 -2.42 -13.82 2.58
CA GLU A 266 -2.06 -15.23 2.51
C GLU A 266 -1.48 -15.54 1.14
N ASN A 267 -0.20 -15.84 1.07
CA ASN A 267 0.47 -16.24 -0.16
C ASN A 267 0.59 -17.76 -0.23
N MET A 268 0.81 -18.31 -1.42
CA MET A 268 0.92 -19.76 -1.67
C MET A 268 -0.31 -20.54 -1.17
N ALA A 269 -1.49 -19.95 -1.28
CA ALA A 269 -2.74 -20.55 -0.81
C ALA A 269 -3.14 -21.77 -1.62
N VAL A 270 -2.90 -21.74 -2.93
CA VAL A 270 -3.18 -22.85 -3.85
C VAL A 270 -2.06 -22.99 -4.88
N HIS A 271 -1.91 -24.22 -5.37
CA HIS A 271 -1.10 -24.54 -6.53
C HIS A 271 -2.01 -24.99 -7.69
N VAL A 272 -1.80 -24.41 -8.86
CA VAL A 272 -2.50 -24.82 -10.09
C VAL A 272 -1.52 -25.62 -10.93
N CYS A 273 -1.80 -26.90 -11.13
CA CYS A 273 -0.97 -27.77 -11.95
C CYS A 273 -0.90 -27.25 -13.39
N SER A 274 0.31 -26.96 -13.87
CA SER A 274 0.54 -26.43 -15.23
C SER A 274 0.15 -27.41 -16.35
N ASN A 275 0.06 -28.72 -16.04
CA ASN A 275 -0.27 -29.75 -17.03
C ASN A 275 -1.78 -29.98 -17.16
N CYS A 276 -2.54 -30.00 -16.06
CA CYS A 276 -3.95 -30.38 -16.07
C CYS A 276 -4.89 -29.35 -15.44
N GLY A 277 -4.38 -28.24 -14.89
CA GLY A 277 -5.18 -27.21 -14.24
C GLY A 277 -5.77 -27.62 -12.87
N HIS A 278 -5.41 -28.80 -12.35
CA HIS A 278 -5.87 -29.24 -11.03
C HIS A 278 -5.39 -28.27 -9.94
N ILE A 279 -6.30 -27.93 -9.02
CA ILE A 279 -6.02 -27.01 -7.91
C ILE A 279 -5.75 -27.81 -6.64
N GLU A 280 -4.60 -27.58 -6.03
CA GLU A 280 -4.15 -28.26 -4.82
C GLU A 280 -3.80 -27.24 -3.70
N HIS A 281 -4.11 -27.61 -2.46
CA HIS A 281 -3.70 -26.87 -1.26
C HIS A 281 -2.46 -27.51 -0.62
N ILE A 282 -1.30 -27.36 -1.26
CA ILE A 282 -0.05 -28.00 -0.84
C ILE A 282 0.35 -27.63 0.59
N PHE A 283 0.10 -26.40 0.99
CA PHE A 283 0.49 -25.87 2.31
C PHE A 283 -0.67 -25.75 3.30
N GLY A 284 -1.85 -26.32 2.97
CA GLY A 284 -3.08 -26.17 3.74
C GLY A 284 -4.00 -25.10 3.16
N ALA A 285 -5.18 -24.92 3.76
CA ALA A 285 -6.21 -24.02 3.28
C ALA A 285 -6.69 -23.05 4.37
N ASP A 286 -6.96 -21.80 3.97
CA ASP A 286 -7.62 -20.79 4.80
C ASP A 286 -6.93 -20.44 6.13
N GLY A 287 -5.64 -20.71 6.28
CA GLY A 287 -4.91 -20.42 7.52
C GLY A 287 -4.86 -18.95 7.87
N GLY A 288 -4.51 -18.12 6.89
CA GLY A 288 -4.51 -16.65 7.02
C GLY A 288 -5.91 -16.08 7.21
N LYS A 289 -6.91 -16.62 6.51
CA LYS A 289 -8.31 -16.21 6.65
C LYS A 289 -8.85 -16.49 8.05
N LYS A 290 -8.58 -17.68 8.60
CA LYS A 290 -8.95 -18.05 9.97
C LYS A 290 -8.25 -17.14 10.99
N MET A 291 -6.97 -16.86 10.79
CA MET A 291 -6.20 -15.94 11.63
C MET A 291 -6.76 -14.51 11.57
N ALA A 292 -7.10 -14.00 10.39
CA ALA A 292 -7.73 -12.70 10.23
C ALA A 292 -9.04 -12.60 11.02
N ALA A 293 -9.90 -13.61 10.92
CA ALA A 293 -11.15 -13.68 11.66
C ALA A 293 -10.92 -13.78 13.18
N GLU A 294 -9.93 -14.56 13.64
CA GLU A 294 -9.59 -14.72 15.06
C GLU A 294 -9.15 -13.40 15.71
N TYR A 295 -8.41 -12.56 14.97
CA TYR A 295 -7.92 -11.27 15.45
C TYR A 295 -8.79 -10.07 15.07
N GLY A 296 -9.93 -10.29 14.38
CA GLY A 296 -10.80 -9.22 13.91
C GLY A 296 -10.12 -8.28 12.89
N MET A 297 -9.25 -8.84 12.06
CA MET A 297 -8.48 -8.10 11.06
C MET A 297 -9.02 -8.37 9.65
N GLU A 298 -8.73 -7.45 8.72
CA GLU A 298 -9.08 -7.64 7.32
C GLU A 298 -8.23 -8.75 6.67
N TYR A 299 -8.88 -9.60 5.89
CA TYR A 299 -8.21 -10.54 5.01
C TYR A 299 -8.11 -9.90 3.62
N LEU A 300 -6.95 -9.31 3.34
CA LEU A 300 -6.77 -8.46 2.16
C LEU A 300 -6.73 -9.24 0.87
N LEU A 301 -5.99 -10.37 0.85
CA LEU A 301 -5.72 -11.07 -0.38
C LEU A 301 -5.30 -12.52 -0.11
N SER A 302 -5.77 -13.42 -0.99
CA SER A 302 -5.28 -14.80 -1.12
C SER A 302 -4.59 -14.92 -2.48
N LEU A 303 -3.30 -15.18 -2.45
CA LEU A 303 -2.52 -15.35 -3.67
C LEU A 303 -2.36 -16.83 -3.99
N ILE A 304 -2.49 -17.16 -5.27
CA ILE A 304 -2.41 -18.52 -5.79
C ILE A 304 -0.99 -19.04 -5.51
N HIS A 305 -0.11 -19.23 -6.17
CA HIS A 305 1.30 -19.52 -5.93
C HIS A 305 2.13 -18.35 -6.42
N ILE A 306 3.39 -18.32 -6.07
CA ILE A 306 4.30 -17.24 -6.43
C ILE A 306 4.15 -16.94 -7.92
N SER A 307 3.43 -15.87 -8.25
CA SER A 307 3.66 -15.25 -9.54
C SER A 307 4.99 -14.52 -9.40
N GLU A 308 6.01 -14.98 -10.09
CA GLU A 308 7.18 -14.11 -10.28
C GLU A 308 6.67 -12.76 -10.82
N PRO A 309 7.09 -11.63 -10.23
CA PRO A 309 6.73 -10.34 -10.78
C PRO A 309 7.23 -10.31 -12.21
N THR A 310 6.27 -10.26 -13.11
CA THR A 310 6.40 -9.95 -14.54
C THR A 310 7.81 -10.10 -15.13
N ARG A 311 8.11 -11.28 -15.67
CA ARG A 311 9.05 -11.31 -16.79
C ARG A 311 8.33 -10.62 -17.95
N PRO A 312 8.83 -9.48 -18.47
CA PRO A 312 8.34 -9.00 -19.74
C PRO A 312 8.67 -10.10 -20.78
N TYR A 313 7.64 -10.61 -21.44
CA TYR A 313 7.81 -11.45 -22.60
C TYR A 313 8.32 -10.62 -23.76
#